data_de067f57c42a774af1477551a61157a8
#
_entry.id   de067f57c42a774af1477551a61157a8
#
_cell.length_a   1.000
_cell.length_b   1.000
_cell.length_c   1.000
_cell.angle_alpha   90.00
_cell.angle_beta   90.00
_cell.angle_gamma   90.00
#
_symmetry.space_group_name_H-M   'P 1'
#
loop_
_entity.id
_entity.type
_entity.pdbx_description
1 polymer ?
#
loop_
_entity_poly.entity_id
_entity_poly.type
_entity_poly.pdbx_seq_one_letter_code
_entity_poly.pdbx_strand_id
1 'polypeptide(L)'
;MGIDMFDCVMPTRNARNGWLFTRFGDLKLRNAGYRDDDRPIDMQCRCYTCQNFTRAYLHHLQKANEILGAQLNTIHNLHYYLELMESIRRALSQGEFSQFRVLFHSQRQRGVEPHQN
;
A
#
# COMPACT_ATOMS: atom_id res chain seq x y z
N MET A 1 -15.69 15.26 -4.85
CA MET A 1 -15.86 14.62 -3.55
C MET A 1 -14.71 13.70 -3.26
N GLY A 2 -14.29 13.68 -2.02
CA GLY A 2 -13.20 12.79 -1.61
C GLY A 2 -13.54 11.32 -1.68
N ILE A 3 -14.80 10.98 -1.85
CA ILE A 3 -15.26 9.61 -1.91
C ILE A 3 -14.58 8.83 -3.02
N ASP A 4 -14.31 9.49 -4.14
CA ASP A 4 -13.67 8.84 -5.28
C ASP A 4 -12.33 8.22 -4.93
N MET A 5 -11.68 8.73 -3.91
CA MET A 5 -10.39 8.20 -3.48
C MET A 5 -10.51 6.82 -2.86
N PHE A 6 -11.70 6.42 -2.48
CA PHE A 6 -11.94 5.17 -1.76
C PHE A 6 -12.80 4.18 -2.52
N ASP A 7 -13.27 4.53 -3.72
CA ASP A 7 -14.24 3.73 -4.44
C ASP A 7 -13.83 2.28 -4.62
N CYS A 8 -12.54 2.05 -4.84
CA CYS A 8 -12.04 0.71 -5.09
C CYS A 8 -11.21 0.17 -3.94
N VAL A 9 -11.25 0.82 -2.78
CA VAL A 9 -10.42 0.39 -1.65
C VAL A 9 -11.12 -0.70 -0.87
N MET A 10 -10.67 -1.93 -1.04
CA MET A 10 -11.14 -3.10 -0.31
C MET A 10 -9.93 -3.72 0.39
N PRO A 11 -9.52 -3.14 1.53
CA PRO A 11 -8.22 -3.50 2.13
C PRO A 11 -8.01 -4.98 2.36
N THR A 12 -9.00 -5.68 2.91
CA THR A 12 -8.83 -7.10 3.22
C THR A 12 -8.89 -7.97 1.97
N ARG A 13 -9.82 -7.65 1.07
CA ARG A 13 -9.98 -8.43 -0.16
C ARG A 13 -8.76 -8.30 -1.05
N ASN A 14 -8.31 -7.07 -1.27
CA ASN A 14 -7.16 -6.84 -2.13
C ASN A 14 -5.88 -7.42 -1.50
N ALA A 15 -5.77 -7.38 -0.19
CA ALA A 15 -4.63 -7.95 0.51
C ALA A 15 -4.51 -9.45 0.26
N ARG A 16 -5.62 -10.17 0.27
CA ARG A 16 -5.60 -11.61 0.00
C ARG A 16 -5.10 -11.92 -1.41
N ASN A 17 -5.35 -11.01 -2.34
CA ASN A 17 -4.92 -11.18 -3.72
C ASN A 17 -3.52 -10.61 -3.97
N GLY A 18 -2.82 -10.16 -2.93
CA GLY A 18 -1.49 -9.60 -3.07
C GLY A 18 -1.48 -8.20 -3.66
N TRP A 19 -2.60 -7.51 -3.60
CA TRP A 19 -2.72 -6.15 -4.11
C TRP A 19 -2.59 -5.20 -2.93
N LEU A 20 -1.45 -4.52 -2.86
CA LEU A 20 -1.11 -3.67 -1.72
C LEU A 20 -1.05 -2.20 -2.13
N PHE A 21 -1.44 -1.34 -1.21
CA PHE A 21 -1.48 0.09 -1.45
C PHE A 21 -0.22 0.77 -0.91
N THR A 22 0.37 1.67 -1.70
CA THR A 22 1.48 2.49 -1.26
C THR A 22 1.21 3.94 -1.61
N ARG A 23 2.02 4.85 -1.07
CA ARG A 23 1.89 6.28 -1.38
C ARG A 23 2.11 6.56 -2.86
N PHE A 24 2.83 5.70 -3.54
CA PHE A 24 3.21 5.90 -4.94
C PHE A 24 2.43 5.01 -5.90
N GLY A 25 1.33 4.42 -5.46
CA GLY A 25 0.49 3.59 -6.30
C GLY A 25 0.29 2.21 -5.71
N ASP A 26 -0.29 1.33 -6.52
CA ASP A 26 -0.58 -0.03 -6.09
C ASP A 26 0.58 -0.95 -6.41
N LEU A 27 0.86 -1.88 -5.48
CA LEU A 27 1.90 -2.87 -5.65
C LEU A 27 1.25 -4.24 -5.73
N LYS A 28 1.50 -4.96 -6.81
CA LYS A 28 0.96 -6.30 -7.00
C LYS A 28 2.06 -7.32 -6.78
N LEU A 29 1.98 -8.01 -5.65
CA LEU A 29 3.04 -8.92 -5.21
C LEU A 29 3.32 -10.07 -6.16
N ARG A 30 2.35 -10.45 -6.98
CA ARG A 30 2.55 -11.55 -7.92
C ARG A 30 3.54 -11.21 -9.03
N ASN A 31 3.84 -9.93 -9.21
CA ASN A 31 4.79 -9.50 -10.23
C ASN A 31 6.18 -10.06 -9.91
N ALA A 32 6.78 -10.72 -10.89
CA ALA A 32 8.07 -11.37 -10.72
C ALA A 32 9.20 -10.39 -10.38
N GLY A 33 9.00 -9.10 -10.68
CA GLY A 33 9.97 -8.08 -10.34
C GLY A 33 10.22 -7.92 -8.85
N TYR A 34 9.34 -8.46 -8.00
CA TYR A 34 9.50 -8.35 -6.55
C TYR A 34 10.15 -9.58 -5.93
N ARG A 35 10.49 -10.57 -6.73
CA ARG A 35 11.04 -11.84 -6.21
C ARG A 35 12.31 -11.64 -5.39
N ASP A 36 13.12 -10.69 -5.79
CA ASP A 36 14.39 -10.41 -5.11
C ASP A 36 14.45 -9.01 -4.51
N ASP A 37 13.28 -8.39 -4.33
CA ASP A 37 13.21 -7.01 -3.84
C ASP A 37 13.24 -7.03 -2.32
N ASP A 38 14.33 -6.55 -1.74
CA ASP A 38 14.54 -6.56 -0.30
C ASP A 38 14.03 -5.31 0.42
N ARG A 39 13.26 -4.48 -0.28
CA ARG A 39 12.66 -3.29 0.32
C ARG A 39 11.31 -3.64 0.97
N PRO A 40 10.85 -2.83 1.94
CA PRO A 40 9.49 -3.00 2.45
C PRO A 40 8.47 -2.60 1.38
N ILE A 41 7.20 -2.90 1.65
CA ILE A 41 6.13 -2.51 0.72
C ILE A 41 6.17 -1.01 0.46
N ASP A 42 6.28 -0.23 1.52
CA ASP A 42 6.37 1.23 1.45
C ASP A 42 7.41 1.67 2.48
N MET A 43 8.46 2.32 2.01
CA MET A 43 9.57 2.70 2.88
C MET A 43 9.17 3.73 3.92
N GLN A 44 8.08 4.45 3.70
CA GLN A 44 7.58 5.45 4.63
C GLN A 44 6.48 4.90 5.53
N CYS A 45 6.07 3.67 5.33
CA CYS A 45 5.02 3.06 6.13
C CYS A 45 5.61 2.46 7.41
N ARG A 46 4.91 2.66 8.52
CA ARG A 46 5.37 2.18 9.82
C ARG A 46 4.56 0.99 10.34
N CYS A 47 3.79 0.33 9.48
CA CYS A 47 3.03 -0.82 9.92
C CYS A 47 3.97 -1.98 10.28
N TYR A 48 3.43 -2.95 11.01
CA TYR A 48 4.20 -4.11 11.42
C TYR A 48 4.84 -4.82 10.22
N THR A 49 4.07 -4.98 9.15
CA THR A 49 4.56 -5.69 7.95
C THR A 49 5.74 -4.95 7.32
N CYS A 50 5.63 -3.64 7.13
CA CYS A 50 6.70 -2.88 6.49
C CYS A 50 7.95 -2.79 7.34
N GLN A 51 7.81 -2.85 8.67
CA GLN A 51 8.97 -2.77 9.56
C GLN A 51 9.72 -4.09 9.68
N ASN A 52 9.09 -5.20 9.35
CA ASN A 52 9.66 -6.52 9.64
C ASN A 52 9.82 -7.42 8.43
N PHE A 53 9.21 -7.10 7.29
CA PHE A 53 9.22 -8.01 6.15
C PHE A 53 9.51 -7.27 4.85
N THR A 54 10.10 -7.99 3.89
CA THR A 54 10.46 -7.44 2.59
C THR A 54 9.42 -7.82 1.55
N ARG A 55 9.45 -7.12 0.42
CA ARG A 55 8.62 -7.49 -0.73
C ARG A 55 8.93 -8.89 -1.20
N ALA A 56 10.21 -9.25 -1.20
CA ALA A 56 10.63 -10.59 -1.62
C ALA A 56 9.99 -11.68 -0.76
N TYR A 57 10.01 -11.51 0.55
CA TYR A 57 9.40 -12.48 1.45
C TYR A 57 7.90 -12.57 1.24
N LEU A 58 7.24 -11.41 1.13
CA LEU A 58 5.79 -11.38 0.91
C LEU A 58 5.42 -11.96 -0.45
N HIS A 59 6.25 -11.72 -1.47
CA HIS A 59 6.04 -12.32 -2.78
C HIS A 59 6.10 -13.85 -2.70
N HIS A 60 7.08 -14.36 -1.96
CA HIS A 60 7.22 -15.80 -1.76
C HIS A 60 5.98 -16.38 -1.07
N LEU A 61 5.51 -15.74 -0.01
CA LEU A 61 4.32 -16.18 0.69
C LEU A 61 3.09 -16.17 -0.20
N GLN A 62 2.98 -15.14 -1.04
CA GLN A 62 1.84 -15.01 -1.96
C GLN A 62 1.85 -16.14 -2.99
N LYS A 63 3.01 -16.45 -3.54
CA LYS A 63 3.13 -17.53 -4.52
C LYS A 63 2.89 -18.89 -3.90
N ALA A 64 3.29 -19.07 -2.65
CA ALA A 64 3.06 -20.31 -1.92
C ALA A 64 1.65 -20.41 -1.36
N ASN A 65 0.84 -19.35 -1.53
CA ASN A 65 -0.54 -19.29 -1.06
C ASN A 65 -0.65 -19.51 0.45
N GLU A 66 0.29 -18.93 1.20
CA GLU A 66 0.34 -19.07 2.65
C GLU A 66 -0.60 -18.08 3.33
N ILE A 67 -1.30 -18.55 4.36
CA ILE A 67 -2.21 -17.71 5.14
C ILE A 67 -1.46 -16.54 5.77
N LEU A 68 -0.24 -16.78 6.24
CA LEU A 68 0.55 -15.72 6.85
C LEU A 68 0.74 -14.54 5.89
N GLY A 69 0.94 -14.81 4.61
CA GLY A 69 1.08 -13.74 3.63
C GLY A 69 -0.16 -12.87 3.57
N ALA A 70 -1.33 -13.50 3.52
CA ALA A 70 -2.59 -12.76 3.49
C ALA A 70 -2.76 -11.93 4.76
N GLN A 71 -2.38 -12.47 5.91
CA GLN A 71 -2.47 -11.75 7.18
C GLN A 71 -1.55 -10.53 7.21
N LEU A 72 -0.30 -10.69 6.78
CA LEU A 72 0.66 -9.59 6.76
C LEU A 72 0.24 -8.51 5.77
N ASN A 73 -0.26 -8.91 4.61
CA ASN A 73 -0.74 -7.97 3.62
C ASN A 73 -1.95 -7.18 4.13
N THR A 74 -2.83 -7.86 4.86
CA THR A 74 -4.01 -7.21 5.44
C THR A 74 -3.60 -6.16 6.47
N ILE A 75 -2.62 -6.49 7.32
CA ILE A 75 -2.12 -5.53 8.30
C ILE A 75 -1.63 -4.26 7.59
N HIS A 76 -0.87 -4.43 6.53
CA HIS A 76 -0.36 -3.28 5.78
C HIS A 76 -1.49 -2.45 5.16
N ASN A 77 -2.42 -3.10 4.47
CA ASN A 77 -3.48 -2.38 3.77
C ASN A 77 -4.40 -1.66 4.74
N LEU A 78 -4.72 -2.28 5.87
CA LEU A 78 -5.54 -1.61 6.88
C LEU A 78 -4.82 -0.41 7.48
N HIS A 79 -3.53 -0.55 7.75
CA HIS A 79 -2.74 0.56 8.28
C HIS A 79 -2.71 1.71 7.28
N TYR A 80 -2.47 1.41 6.02
CA TYR A 80 -2.48 2.42 4.96
C TYR A 80 -3.82 3.14 4.90
N TYR A 81 -4.90 2.36 4.92
CA TYR A 81 -6.25 2.92 4.84
C TYR A 81 -6.54 3.86 6.01
N LEU A 82 -6.19 3.44 7.22
CA LEU A 82 -6.43 4.26 8.40
C LEU A 82 -5.58 5.53 8.40
N GLU A 83 -4.34 5.45 7.95
CA GLU A 83 -3.50 6.63 7.80
C GLU A 83 -4.07 7.60 6.78
N LEU A 84 -4.57 7.07 5.67
CA LEU A 84 -5.17 7.89 4.64
C LEU A 84 -6.40 8.62 5.18
N MET A 85 -7.26 7.91 5.90
CA MET A 85 -8.44 8.50 6.50
C MET A 85 -8.07 9.61 7.48
N GLU A 86 -7.04 9.39 8.29
CA GLU A 86 -6.58 10.38 9.24
C GLU A 86 -6.03 11.62 8.51
N SER A 87 -5.28 11.41 7.44
CA SER A 87 -4.73 12.50 6.65
C SER A 87 -5.83 13.34 6.02
N ILE A 88 -6.88 12.71 5.51
CA ILE A 88 -8.01 13.42 4.93
C ILE A 88 -8.73 14.24 6.01
N ARG A 89 -8.96 13.63 7.18
CA ARG A 89 -9.63 14.33 8.28
C ARG A 89 -8.84 15.56 8.68
N ARG A 90 -7.52 15.41 8.79
CA ARG A 90 -6.65 16.52 9.16
C ARG A 90 -6.68 17.62 8.10
N ALA A 91 -6.62 17.25 6.83
CA ALA A 91 -6.67 18.23 5.75
C ALA A 91 -7.99 18.98 5.73
N LEU A 92 -9.11 18.29 5.96
CA LEU A 92 -10.41 18.92 6.02
C LEU A 92 -10.49 19.90 7.18
N SER A 93 -9.99 19.52 8.35
CA SER A 93 -10.06 20.38 9.52
C SER A 93 -9.20 21.63 9.37
N GLN A 94 -8.14 21.57 8.58
CA GLN A 94 -7.25 22.70 8.35
C GLN A 94 -7.59 23.49 7.09
N GLY A 95 -8.65 23.10 6.38
CA GLY A 95 -9.03 23.76 5.14
C GLY A 95 -8.06 23.51 3.99
N GLU A 96 -7.31 22.42 4.05
CA GLU A 96 -6.27 22.11 3.07
C GLU A 96 -6.59 20.89 2.20
N PHE A 97 -7.87 20.53 2.13
CA PHE A 97 -8.22 19.31 1.42
C PHE A 97 -7.84 19.34 -0.06
N SER A 98 -7.99 20.49 -0.71
CA SER A 98 -7.64 20.60 -2.13
C SER A 98 -6.16 20.35 -2.37
N GLN A 99 -5.30 20.91 -1.53
CA GLN A 99 -3.86 20.69 -1.63
C GLN A 99 -3.53 19.22 -1.35
N PHE A 100 -4.15 18.65 -0.34
CA PHE A 100 -3.95 17.24 -0.02
C PHE A 100 -4.32 16.35 -1.20
N ARG A 101 -5.46 16.61 -1.82
CA ARG A 101 -5.94 15.80 -2.93
C ARG A 101 -4.98 15.85 -4.11
N VAL A 102 -4.49 17.04 -4.44
CA VAL A 102 -3.54 17.18 -5.54
C VAL A 102 -2.26 16.42 -5.25
N LEU A 103 -1.73 16.57 -4.04
CA LEU A 103 -0.52 15.87 -3.65
C LEU A 103 -0.71 14.36 -3.67
N PHE A 104 -1.83 13.88 -3.15
CA PHE A 104 -2.14 12.46 -3.10
C PHE A 104 -2.13 11.86 -4.52
N HIS A 105 -2.85 12.48 -5.45
CA HIS A 105 -2.91 11.96 -6.82
C HIS A 105 -1.56 12.06 -7.52
N SER A 106 -0.84 13.14 -7.29
CA SER A 106 0.48 13.32 -7.89
C SER A 106 1.44 12.21 -7.45
N GLN A 107 1.44 11.88 -6.15
CA GLN A 107 2.32 10.82 -5.65
C GLN A 107 1.94 9.47 -6.22
N ARG A 108 0.65 9.18 -6.28
CA ARG A 108 0.22 7.88 -6.78
C ARG A 108 0.46 7.72 -8.28
N GLN A 109 0.47 8.81 -9.04
CA GLN A 109 0.76 8.76 -10.46
C GLN A 109 2.20 8.39 -10.76
N ARG A 110 3.10 8.56 -9.80
CA ARG A 110 4.49 8.15 -9.99
C ARG A 110 4.63 6.64 -10.13
N GLY A 111 3.70 5.89 -9.52
CA GLY A 111 3.76 4.46 -9.53
C GLY A 111 4.84 3.90 -8.61
N VAL A 112 4.81 2.58 -8.43
CA VAL A 112 5.79 1.86 -7.62
C VAL A 112 6.90 1.38 -8.53
N GLU A 113 8.15 1.73 -8.19
CA GLU A 113 9.28 1.27 -8.97
C GLU A 113 9.60 -0.18 -8.64
N PRO A 114 9.63 -1.07 -9.64
CA PRO A 114 10.04 -2.44 -9.39
C PRO A 114 11.53 -2.49 -9.09
N HIS A 115 11.95 -3.60 -8.49
CA HIS A 115 13.36 -3.82 -8.23
C HIS A 115 14.09 -4.00 -9.57
N GLN A 116 15.15 -3.24 -9.75
CA GLN A 116 15.94 -3.34 -10.98
C GLN A 116 17.27 -3.98 -10.67
N ASN A 117 17.56 -5.03 -11.40
CA ASN A 117 18.81 -5.75 -11.28
C ASN A 117 19.72 -5.42 -12.43
#